data_7e373463bcba385f6f9b6712371e625d
#
_entry.id   7e373463bcba385f6f9b6712371e625d
#
_cell.length_a   1.000
_cell.length_b   1.000
_cell.length_c   1.000
_cell.angle_alpha   90.00
_cell.angle_beta   90.00
_cell.angle_gamma   90.00
#
_symmetry.space_group_name_H-M   'P 1'
#
loop_
_entity.id
_entity.type
_entity.pdbx_description
1 polymer ?
#
loop_
_entity_poly.entity_id
_entity_poly.type
_entity_poly.pdbx_seq_one_letter_code
_entity_poly.pdbx_strand_id
1 'polypeptide(L)' 'MLFIVTCPHCAQSIEILEINCRIFRCGILKSNYTQINPHLSKVECDKLVNDDLIFGCGKPFELINDNSLWKPIPCDYI' A
#
# COMPACT_ATOMS: atom_id res chain seq x y z
N MET A 1 -8.18 -11.35 6.78
CA MET A 1 -8.04 -10.34 5.72
C MET A 1 -9.37 -10.15 5.02
N LEU A 2 -9.61 -8.96 4.45
CA LEU A 2 -10.81 -8.70 3.69
C LEU A 2 -10.67 -9.21 2.26
N PHE A 3 -9.59 -8.83 1.59
CA PHE A 3 -9.33 -9.24 0.21
C PHE A 3 -7.91 -8.86 -0.19
N ILE A 4 -7.51 -9.28 -1.38
CA ILE A 4 -6.20 -8.97 -1.95
C ILE A 4 -6.39 -8.10 -3.17
N VAL A 5 -5.57 -7.04 -3.30
CA VAL A 5 -5.54 -6.18 -4.48
C VAL A 5 -4.14 -6.20 -5.09
N THR A 6 -4.04 -5.76 -6.33
CA THR A 6 -2.75 -5.62 -7.01
C THR A 6 -2.32 -4.16 -6.98
N CYS A 7 -1.11 -3.88 -6.50
CA CYS A 7 -0.59 -2.52 -6.50
C CYS A 7 -0.58 -1.95 -7.92
N PRO A 8 -1.15 -0.75 -8.14
CA PRO A 8 -1.21 -0.17 -9.49
C PRO A 8 0.14 0.35 -9.99
N HIS A 9 1.16 0.39 -9.13
CA HIS A 9 2.50 0.87 -9.50
C HIS A 9 3.46 -0.28 -9.86
N CYS A 10 3.49 -1.34 -9.04
CA CYS A 10 4.48 -2.41 -9.19
C CYS A 10 3.88 -3.80 -9.36
N ALA A 11 2.56 -3.93 -9.37
CA ALA A 11 1.82 -5.18 -9.53
C ALA A 11 2.03 -6.19 -8.37
N GLN A 12 2.60 -5.75 -7.24
CA GLN A 12 2.70 -6.58 -6.04
C GLN A 12 1.31 -6.86 -5.48
N SER A 13 1.05 -8.08 -5.04
CA SER A 13 -0.19 -8.42 -4.35
C SER A 13 -0.18 -7.83 -2.94
N ILE A 14 -1.24 -7.11 -2.58
CA ILE A 14 -1.37 -6.43 -1.30
C ILE A 14 -2.60 -6.98 -0.57
N GLU A 15 -2.38 -7.42 0.66
CA GLU A 15 -3.43 -7.92 1.52
C GLU A 15 -4.13 -6.75 2.22
N ILE A 16 -5.43 -6.64 2.06
CA ILE A 16 -6.22 -5.58 2.70
C ILE A 16 -6.87 -6.15 3.96
N LEU A 17 -6.42 -5.67 5.11
CA LEU A 17 -6.89 -6.14 6.41
C LEU A 17 -8.11 -5.35 6.89
N GLU A 18 -8.08 -4.03 6.70
CA GLU A 18 -9.16 -3.11 7.09
C GLU A 18 -9.24 -1.98 6.08
N ILE A 19 -10.43 -1.41 5.92
CA ILE A 19 -10.63 -0.21 5.12
C ILE A 19 -11.03 0.92 6.05
N ASN A 20 -10.07 1.74 6.45
CA ASN A 20 -10.32 2.89 7.33
C ASN A 20 -10.46 4.18 6.52
N CYS A 21 -9.39 4.58 5.84
CA CYS A 21 -9.35 5.81 5.05
C CYS A 21 -9.22 5.56 3.55
N ARG A 22 -9.24 4.32 3.12
CA ARG A 22 -9.12 3.87 1.72
C ARG A 22 -7.76 4.16 1.09
N ILE A 23 -6.81 4.69 1.84
CA ILE A 23 -5.48 5.03 1.35
C ILE A 23 -4.48 4.05 1.92
N PHE A 24 -3.56 3.59 1.09
CA PHE A 24 -2.56 2.60 1.46
C PHE A 24 -1.20 2.95 0.87
N ARG A 25 -0.17 2.38 1.47
CA ARG A 25 1.19 2.41 0.93
C ARG A 25 1.56 0.98 0.55
N CYS A 26 2.16 0.81 -0.62
CA CYS A 26 2.57 -0.52 -1.08
C CYS A 26 3.85 -0.94 -0.36
N GLY A 27 3.71 -1.58 0.81
CA GLY A 27 4.87 -2.03 1.54
C GLY A 27 4.52 -2.88 2.74
N ILE A 28 5.32 -3.92 2.94
CA ILE A 28 5.25 -4.82 4.08
C ILE A 28 6.65 -4.90 4.67
N LEU A 29 6.78 -4.62 5.96
CA LEU A 29 8.09 -4.68 6.63
C LEU A 29 8.64 -6.10 6.59
N LYS A 30 9.90 -6.24 6.18
CA LYS A 30 10.57 -7.54 6.14
C LYS A 30 10.85 -8.11 7.53
N SER A 31 10.93 -7.24 8.54
CA SER A 31 11.26 -7.66 9.90
C SER A 31 10.13 -8.42 10.59
N ASN A 32 8.88 -8.06 10.34
CA ASN A 32 7.73 -8.64 11.04
C ASN A 32 6.50 -8.88 10.15
N TYR A 33 6.63 -8.65 8.85
CA TYR A 33 5.56 -8.85 7.86
C TYR A 33 4.30 -8.02 8.13
N THR A 34 4.44 -6.86 8.77
CA THR A 34 3.32 -5.93 8.95
C THR A 34 3.33 -4.87 7.86
N GLN A 35 2.14 -4.40 7.49
CA GLN A 35 2.01 -3.31 6.52
C GLN A 35 2.53 -2.01 7.11
N ILE A 36 3.15 -1.17 6.26
CA ILE A 36 3.60 0.14 6.69
C ILE A 36 2.39 1.07 6.87
N ASN A 37 2.57 2.15 7.64
CA ASN A 37 1.51 3.10 7.92
C ASN A 37 0.93 3.65 6.60
N PRO A 38 -0.41 3.63 6.41
CA PRO A 38 -1.03 4.12 5.19
C PRO A 38 -0.86 5.62 4.93
N HIS A 39 -0.44 6.37 5.93
CA HIS A 39 -0.17 7.81 5.81
C HIS A 39 1.31 8.15 5.95
N LEU A 40 2.19 7.17 5.78
CA LEU A 40 3.62 7.40 5.87
C LEU A 40 4.07 8.41 4.80
N SER A 41 4.96 9.33 5.15
CA SER A 41 5.43 10.36 4.23
C SER A 41 6.23 9.77 3.07
N LYS A 42 6.31 10.52 1.97
CA LYS A 42 7.10 10.12 0.81
C LYS A 42 8.58 9.89 1.20
N VAL A 43 9.13 10.78 2.01
CA VAL A 43 10.54 10.68 2.46
C VAL A 43 10.77 9.37 3.21
N GLU A 44 9.87 9.02 4.11
CA GLU A 44 9.99 7.79 4.89
C GLU A 44 9.77 6.55 4.02
N CYS A 45 8.81 6.59 3.09
CA CYS A 45 8.58 5.50 2.15
C CYS A 45 9.81 5.28 1.26
N ASP A 46 10.38 6.34 0.72
CA ASP A 46 11.58 6.27 -0.12
C ASP A 46 12.76 5.67 0.66
N LYS A 47 12.91 6.05 1.93
CA LYS A 47 13.98 5.52 2.78
C LYS A 47 13.81 4.02 2.99
N LEU A 48 12.59 3.56 3.26
CA LEU A 48 12.33 2.13 3.45
C LEU A 48 12.64 1.32 2.19
N VAL A 49 12.30 1.86 1.03
CA VAL A 49 12.61 1.21 -0.25
C VAL A 49 14.11 1.20 -0.52
N ASN A 50 14.78 2.34 -0.32
CA ASN A 50 16.22 2.47 -0.56
C ASN A 50 17.04 1.57 0.37
N ASP A 51 16.61 1.41 1.61
CA ASP A 51 17.28 0.56 2.60
C ASP A 51 16.86 -0.91 2.51
N ASP A 52 16.01 -1.24 1.55
CA ASP A 52 15.51 -2.62 1.31
C ASP A 52 14.85 -3.23 2.56
N LEU A 53 14.07 -2.42 3.27
CA LEU A 53 13.41 -2.83 4.52
C LEU A 53 11.98 -3.32 4.32
N ILE A 54 11.42 -3.14 3.13
CA ILE A 54 10.04 -3.55 2.82
C ILE A 54 9.98 -4.34 1.52
N PHE A 55 8.95 -5.19 1.44
CA PHE A 55 8.50 -5.76 0.17
C PHE A 55 7.50 -4.77 -0.43
N GLY A 56 7.68 -4.36 -1.69
CA GLY A 56 6.80 -3.42 -2.37
C GLY A 56 7.52 -2.15 -2.77
N CYS A 57 6.81 -1.25 -3.46
CA CYS A 57 7.41 -0.06 -4.04
C CYS A 57 7.31 1.20 -3.16
N GLY A 58 6.60 1.13 -2.05
CA GLY A 58 6.41 2.26 -1.13
C GLY A 58 5.49 3.36 -1.65
N LYS A 59 4.93 3.21 -2.84
CA LYS A 59 4.08 4.25 -3.43
C LYS A 59 2.64 4.14 -2.95
N PRO A 60 1.93 5.27 -2.91
CA PRO A 60 0.56 5.29 -2.40
C PRO A 60 -0.46 4.87 -3.45
N PHE A 61 -1.53 4.26 -2.99
CA PHE A 61 -2.69 3.99 -3.80
C PHE A 61 -3.96 4.14 -2.95
N GLU A 62 -5.07 4.38 -3.64
CA GLU A 62 -6.37 4.54 -3.00
C GLU A 62 -7.30 3.45 -3.50
N LEU A 63 -8.14 2.90 -2.61
CA LEU A 63 -9.17 1.96 -3.00
C LEU A 63 -10.46 2.73 -3.30
N ILE A 64 -11.00 2.53 -4.50
CA ILE A 64 -12.30 3.07 -4.88
C ILE A 64 -13.30 1.92 -5.02
N ASN A 65 -14.55 2.20 -4.67
CA ASN A 65 -15.64 1.24 -4.84
C ASN A 65 -16.37 1.54 -6.16
N ASP A 66 -16.30 0.60 -7.10
CA ASP A 66 -16.91 0.72 -8.40
C ASP A 66 -17.81 -0.51 -8.63
N ASN A 67 -19.12 -0.31 -8.62
CA ASN A 67 -20.12 -1.39 -8.79
C ASN A 67 -19.88 -2.56 -7.79
N SER A 68 -19.68 -2.20 -6.52
CA SER A 68 -19.42 -3.15 -5.43
C SER A 68 -18.06 -3.86 -5.52
N LEU A 69 -17.18 -3.42 -6.42
CA LEU A 69 -15.81 -3.92 -6.53
C LEU A 69 -14.84 -2.85 -6.06
N TRP A 70 -13.92 -3.24 -5.21
CA TRP A 70 -12.85 -2.35 -4.76
C TRP A 70 -11.69 -2.41 -5.76
N LYS A 71 -11.28 -1.23 -6.26
CA LYS A 71 -10.19 -1.11 -7.23
C LYS A 71 -9.09 -0.23 -6.67
N PRO A 72 -7.82 -0.67 -6.75
CA PRO A 72 -6.70 0.20 -6.37
C PRO A 72 -6.37 1.15 -7.52
N ILE A 73 -6.22 2.43 -7.21
CA ILE A 73 -5.79 3.45 -8.17
C ILE A 73 -4.60 4.23 -7.61
N PRO A 74 -3.70 4.72 -8.46
CA PRO A 74 -2.60 5.58 -8.00
C PRO A 74 -3.13 6.86 -7.37
N CYS A 75 -2.48 7.33 -6.31
CA CYS A 75 -2.80 8.60 -5.68
C CYS A 75 -1.54 9.27 -5.15
N ASP A 76 -1.68 10.48 -4.59
CA ASP A 76 -0.57 11.19 -3.98
C ASP A 76 -0.32 10.70 -2.55
N TYR A 77 0.80 11.12 -1.97
CA TYR A 77 1.14 10.84 -0.56
C TYR A 77 0.30 11.76 0.33
N ILE A 78 -0.84 11.27 0.73
CA ILE A 78 -1.80 12.01 1.54
C ILE A 78 -1.69 11.60 3.00
#